data_a27dee53f3b71656f269f569de1986cf
#
_entry.id   a27dee53f3b71656f269f569de1986cf
#
_cell.length_a   1.000
_cell.length_b   1.000
_cell.length_c   1.000
_cell.angle_alpha   90.00
_cell.angle_beta   90.00
_cell.angle_gamma   90.00
#
_symmetry.space_group_name_H-M   'P 1'
#
loop_
_entity.id
_entity.type
_entity.pdbx_description
1 polymer ?
#
loop_
_entity_poly.entity_id
_entity_poly.type
_entity_poly.pdbx_seq_one_letter_code
_entity_poly.pdbx_strand_id
1 'polypeptide(L)'
;MTDDSVDWTAPGIVNPDGTGPFVLLCCHASNHIPAALGGLGLPAAELTRHIAWDPGALGVSRLLSAALDAPVIHPTTSRLVIDCNRADSAPDLIPARSELTDIPGNAELGAADRACRIAGVHTPYHAAIDQVLGARDRAGLTSVLVAVHSFTPVYKGVARPWAIGVLSDRDRRLADPLLAELAGDPDLVVGDNEPYAPKDGVYYTLDRHATARGRATVMLEIRQDLVGDALGEKAWADRLAAALPRALAAF
;
A
#
# COMPACT_ATOMS: atom_id res chain seq x y z
N MET A 1 -17.75 21.92 1.94
CA MET A 1 -18.06 21.41 3.29
C MET A 1 -17.03 21.96 4.25
N THR A 2 -17.39 22.37 5.44
CA THR A 2 -16.43 22.77 6.47
C THR A 2 -15.82 21.51 7.10
N ASP A 3 -14.57 21.56 7.52
CA ASP A 3 -13.75 20.45 8.08
C ASP A 3 -14.46 19.66 9.21
N ASP A 4 -15.32 20.31 9.99
CA ASP A 4 -16.05 19.73 11.13
C ASP A 4 -17.18 18.75 10.75
N SER A 5 -17.48 18.54 9.45
CA SER A 5 -18.61 17.71 9.01
C SER A 5 -18.24 16.27 8.67
N VAL A 6 -16.95 15.93 8.53
CA VAL A 6 -16.48 14.59 8.17
C VAL A 6 -15.75 13.98 9.36
N ASP A 7 -16.24 12.83 9.81
CA ASP A 7 -15.60 12.04 10.87
C ASP A 7 -14.45 11.22 10.25
N TRP A 8 -13.23 11.77 10.33
CA TRP A 8 -12.03 11.12 9.84
C TRP A 8 -11.49 10.12 10.86
N THR A 9 -11.42 8.86 10.46
CA THR A 9 -10.81 7.80 11.30
C THR A 9 -9.30 7.85 11.20
N ALA A 10 -8.62 7.82 12.34
CA ALA A 10 -7.16 7.78 12.41
C ALA A 10 -6.57 6.56 11.66
N PRO A 11 -5.34 6.65 11.14
CA PRO A 11 -4.66 5.51 10.54
C PRO A 11 -4.50 4.36 11.56
N GLY A 12 -4.61 3.13 11.07
CA GLY A 12 -4.37 1.94 11.88
C GLY A 12 -2.88 1.64 12.01
N ILE A 13 -2.47 1.21 13.20
CA ILE A 13 -1.13 0.67 13.45
C ILE A 13 -1.29 -0.70 14.12
N VAL A 14 -0.76 -1.73 13.48
CA VAL A 14 -0.73 -3.09 14.01
C VAL A 14 0.69 -3.35 14.54
N ASN A 15 0.80 -4.00 15.70
CA ASN A 15 2.09 -4.31 16.35
C ASN A 15 3.04 -3.09 16.43
N PRO A 16 2.63 -1.97 17.04
CA PRO A 16 3.41 -0.73 17.05
C PRO A 16 4.79 -0.89 17.71
N ASP A 17 4.93 -1.85 18.60
CA ASP A 17 6.15 -2.14 19.39
C ASP A 17 7.01 -3.26 18.77
N GLY A 18 6.66 -3.72 17.56
CA GLY A 18 7.41 -4.77 16.85
C GLY A 18 8.88 -4.40 16.66
N THR A 19 9.78 -5.34 16.99
CA THR A 19 11.23 -5.13 17.01
C THR A 19 11.98 -5.74 15.82
N GLY A 20 11.31 -6.53 15.01
CA GLY A 20 11.88 -7.11 13.79
C GLY A 20 12.41 -6.04 12.83
N PRO A 21 13.24 -6.39 11.84
CA PRO A 21 13.94 -5.41 11.00
C PRO A 21 13.03 -4.72 9.97
N PHE A 22 11.80 -5.17 9.78
CA PHE A 22 10.87 -4.66 8.78
C PHE A 22 9.87 -3.67 9.35
N VAL A 23 9.40 -2.75 8.50
CA VAL A 23 8.23 -1.90 8.72
C VAL A 23 7.33 -2.05 7.51
N LEU A 24 6.09 -2.50 7.73
CA LEU A 24 5.14 -2.81 6.67
C LEU A 24 4.19 -1.62 6.44
N LEU A 25 3.95 -1.29 5.19
CA LEU A 25 3.04 -0.21 4.79
C LEU A 25 1.96 -0.81 3.87
N CYS A 26 0.68 -0.56 4.17
CA CYS A 26 -0.43 -0.98 3.31
C CYS A 26 -1.25 0.25 2.93
N CYS A 27 -0.84 0.96 1.87
CA CYS A 27 -1.36 2.28 1.52
C CYS A 27 -2.85 2.27 1.11
N HIS A 28 -3.36 1.14 0.63
CA HIS A 28 -4.72 0.99 0.11
C HIS A 28 -5.51 -0.09 0.87
N ALA A 29 -5.41 -0.07 2.20
CA ALA A 29 -5.92 -1.12 3.08
C ALA A 29 -7.45 -1.16 3.22
N SER A 30 -8.16 -0.10 2.84
CA SER A 30 -9.58 0.06 3.15
C SER A 30 -10.37 0.59 1.96
N ASN A 31 -11.60 0.12 1.82
CA ASN A 31 -12.60 0.67 0.90
C ASN A 31 -13.62 1.57 1.60
N HIS A 32 -13.41 1.90 2.88
CA HIS A 32 -14.31 2.74 3.65
C HIS A 32 -14.33 4.17 3.11
N ILE A 33 -15.54 4.70 2.92
CA ILE A 33 -15.80 6.10 2.58
C ILE A 33 -16.64 6.70 3.71
N PRO A 34 -16.19 7.76 4.38
CA PRO A 34 -16.98 8.43 5.41
C PRO A 34 -18.39 8.76 4.93
N ALA A 35 -19.40 8.55 5.80
CA ALA A 35 -20.80 8.71 5.44
C ALA A 35 -21.14 10.10 4.90
N ALA A 36 -20.47 11.15 5.40
CA ALA A 36 -20.63 12.53 4.96
C ALA A 36 -20.25 12.73 3.47
N LEU A 37 -19.45 11.81 2.87
CA LEU A 37 -19.07 11.88 1.46
C LEU A 37 -20.03 11.10 0.53
N GLY A 38 -21.16 10.56 1.06
CA GLY A 38 -22.23 9.96 0.26
C GLY A 38 -21.78 8.84 -0.69
N GLY A 39 -20.79 8.01 -0.28
CA GLY A 39 -20.23 6.97 -1.13
C GLY A 39 -19.55 7.49 -2.40
N LEU A 40 -19.21 8.78 -2.47
CA LEU A 40 -18.72 9.49 -3.67
C LEU A 40 -19.65 9.38 -4.89
N GLY A 41 -20.94 9.10 -4.68
CA GLY A 41 -21.92 8.89 -5.73
C GLY A 41 -21.78 7.56 -6.50
N LEU A 42 -20.99 6.62 -5.95
CA LEU A 42 -20.74 5.31 -6.56
C LEU A 42 -21.74 4.25 -6.07
N PRO A 43 -22.13 3.31 -6.95
CA PRO A 43 -22.82 2.09 -6.52
C PRO A 43 -21.97 1.26 -5.55
N ALA A 44 -22.61 0.54 -4.62
CA ALA A 44 -21.91 -0.28 -3.64
C ALA A 44 -20.97 -1.33 -4.28
N ALA A 45 -21.30 -1.86 -5.44
CA ALA A 45 -20.46 -2.81 -6.18
C ALA A 45 -19.10 -2.23 -6.57
N GLU A 46 -19.02 -0.94 -6.88
CA GLU A 46 -17.74 -0.29 -7.23
C GLU A 46 -16.81 -0.18 -6.01
N LEU A 47 -17.37 -0.08 -4.81
CA LEU A 47 -16.61 0.04 -3.58
C LEU A 47 -15.92 -1.28 -3.15
N THR A 48 -16.30 -2.40 -3.76
CA THR A 48 -15.64 -3.70 -3.51
C THR A 48 -14.54 -4.02 -4.53
N ARG A 49 -14.43 -3.21 -5.60
CA ARG A 49 -13.43 -3.39 -6.65
C ARG A 49 -12.06 -2.82 -6.26
N HIS A 50 -11.03 -3.30 -6.96
CA HIS A 50 -9.64 -2.83 -6.83
C HIS A 50 -9.45 -1.31 -7.01
N ILE A 51 -10.42 -0.61 -7.62
CA ILE A 51 -10.36 0.84 -7.73
C ILE A 51 -10.47 1.53 -6.38
N ALA A 52 -11.18 0.92 -5.41
CA ALA A 52 -11.44 1.50 -4.09
C ALA A 52 -10.38 1.13 -3.05
N TRP A 53 -9.74 0.00 -3.17
CA TRP A 53 -8.76 -0.57 -2.23
C TRP A 53 -7.98 -1.70 -2.89
N ASP A 54 -7.00 -2.27 -2.17
CA ASP A 54 -6.24 -3.44 -2.60
C ASP A 54 -6.72 -4.68 -1.83
N PRO A 55 -7.66 -5.50 -2.41
CA PRO A 55 -8.19 -6.69 -1.74
C PRO A 55 -7.09 -7.64 -1.27
N GLY A 56 -7.19 -8.14 -0.03
CA GLY A 56 -6.25 -9.07 0.58
C GLY A 56 -4.94 -8.46 1.09
N ALA A 57 -4.53 -7.28 0.61
CA ALA A 57 -3.23 -6.69 0.98
C ALA A 57 -3.07 -6.46 2.49
N LEU A 58 -4.11 -5.96 3.18
CA LEU A 58 -4.07 -5.77 4.62
C LEU A 58 -4.06 -7.10 5.39
N GLY A 59 -4.77 -8.13 4.91
CA GLY A 59 -4.77 -9.47 5.50
C GLY A 59 -3.37 -10.06 5.47
N VAL A 60 -2.72 -10.05 4.31
CA VAL A 60 -1.31 -10.46 4.15
C VAL A 60 -0.39 -9.63 5.08
N SER A 61 -0.56 -8.30 5.12
CA SER A 61 0.27 -7.42 5.97
C SER A 61 0.16 -7.75 7.45
N ARG A 62 -1.04 -8.07 7.96
CA ARG A 62 -1.26 -8.47 9.36
C ARG A 62 -0.60 -9.79 9.70
N LEU A 63 -0.66 -10.76 8.80
CA LEU A 63 -0.02 -12.06 8.98
C LEU A 63 1.51 -11.92 8.93
N LEU A 64 2.05 -11.12 8.01
CA LEU A 64 3.47 -10.77 7.96
C LEU A 64 3.93 -10.04 9.23
N SER A 65 3.12 -9.13 9.76
CA SER A 65 3.39 -8.44 11.02
C SER A 65 3.64 -9.42 12.16
N ALA A 66 2.77 -10.41 12.30
CA ALA A 66 2.91 -11.43 13.33
C ALA A 66 4.13 -12.33 13.10
N ALA A 67 4.40 -12.71 11.85
CA ALA A 67 5.50 -13.62 11.52
C ALA A 67 6.89 -12.96 11.61
N LEU A 68 6.99 -11.66 11.31
CA LEU A 68 8.25 -10.89 11.24
C LEU A 68 8.47 -9.97 12.44
N ASP A 69 7.56 -9.96 13.40
CA ASP A 69 7.52 -9.00 14.51
C ASP A 69 7.68 -7.54 14.01
N ALA A 70 6.90 -7.18 13.00
CA ALA A 70 7.00 -5.92 12.27
C ALA A 70 5.76 -5.04 12.45
N PRO A 71 5.88 -3.73 12.71
CA PRO A 71 4.74 -2.83 12.69
C PRO A 71 4.15 -2.72 11.29
N VAL A 72 2.81 -2.62 11.20
CA VAL A 72 2.08 -2.27 9.97
C VAL A 72 1.39 -0.94 10.15
N ILE A 73 1.56 -0.02 9.21
CA ILE A 73 0.85 1.27 9.20
C ILE A 73 -0.05 1.31 7.96
N HIS A 74 -1.33 1.66 8.16
CA HIS A 74 -2.29 1.69 7.06
C HIS A 74 -3.35 2.78 7.25
N PRO A 75 -3.85 3.42 6.16
CA PRO A 75 -5.02 4.28 6.22
C PRO A 75 -6.28 3.41 6.46
N THR A 76 -7.30 4.04 6.99
CA THR A 76 -8.62 3.44 7.24
C THR A 76 -9.67 3.88 6.23
N THR A 77 -9.26 4.69 5.26
CA THR A 77 -10.12 5.32 4.25
C THR A 77 -9.71 4.88 2.85
N SER A 78 -10.70 4.74 1.96
CA SER A 78 -10.51 4.36 0.56
C SER A 78 -9.60 5.32 -0.21
N ARG A 79 -8.74 4.76 -1.10
CA ARG A 79 -7.94 5.53 -2.05
C ARG A 79 -8.78 6.40 -3.01
N LEU A 80 -10.07 6.11 -3.18
CA LEU A 80 -10.98 6.96 -3.94
C LEU A 80 -11.26 8.28 -3.24
N VAL A 81 -11.21 8.33 -1.92
CA VAL A 81 -11.32 9.57 -1.16
C VAL A 81 -10.04 10.38 -1.30
N ILE A 82 -8.89 9.74 -1.10
CA ILE A 82 -7.56 10.30 -1.28
C ILE A 82 -6.52 9.17 -1.33
N ASP A 83 -5.64 9.18 -2.32
CA ASP A 83 -4.61 8.16 -2.47
C ASP A 83 -3.38 8.49 -1.63
N CYS A 84 -3.18 7.76 -0.52
CA CYS A 84 -2.03 7.95 0.37
C CYS A 84 -0.69 7.58 -0.27
N ASN A 85 -0.69 6.91 -1.43
CA ASN A 85 0.53 6.61 -2.19
C ASN A 85 0.74 7.57 -3.36
N ARG A 86 0.27 8.82 -3.22
CA ARG A 86 0.51 9.93 -4.14
C ARG A 86 1.02 11.15 -3.38
N ALA A 87 1.82 11.97 -4.05
CA ALA A 87 2.20 13.26 -3.50
C ALA A 87 0.97 14.17 -3.31
N ASP A 88 0.98 15.02 -2.29
CA ASP A 88 -0.10 15.98 -2.04
C ASP A 88 -0.32 16.96 -3.20
N SER A 89 0.70 17.17 -4.04
CA SER A 89 0.65 17.98 -5.26
C SER A 89 0.23 17.19 -6.51
N ALA A 90 0.12 15.85 -6.43
CA ALA A 90 -0.19 15.02 -7.58
C ALA A 90 -1.60 15.29 -8.12
N PRO A 91 -1.79 15.35 -9.45
CA PRO A 91 -3.10 15.58 -10.05
C PRO A 91 -4.07 14.43 -9.80
N ASP A 92 -3.57 13.21 -9.62
CA ASP A 92 -4.32 11.98 -9.35
C ASP A 92 -4.38 11.59 -7.87
N LEU A 93 -4.00 12.50 -6.96
CA LEU A 93 -4.15 12.32 -5.50
C LEU A 93 -5.60 12.00 -5.11
N ILE A 94 -6.56 12.68 -5.75
CA ILE A 94 -8.00 12.47 -5.61
C ILE A 94 -8.56 12.28 -7.02
N PRO A 95 -8.67 11.02 -7.50
CA PRO A 95 -8.99 10.76 -8.89
C PRO A 95 -10.47 11.03 -9.18
N ALA A 96 -10.77 11.81 -10.23
CA ALA A 96 -12.14 11.96 -10.75
C ALA A 96 -12.56 10.74 -11.60
N ARG A 97 -11.60 9.90 -11.98
CA ARG A 97 -11.82 8.64 -12.71
C ARG A 97 -10.76 7.62 -12.33
N SER A 98 -11.19 6.39 -12.07
CA SER A 98 -10.29 5.27 -11.80
C SER A 98 -10.63 4.10 -12.72
N GLU A 99 -9.64 3.59 -13.46
CA GLU A 99 -9.79 2.63 -14.54
C GLU A 99 -10.82 3.14 -15.60
N LEU A 100 -12.03 2.58 -15.63
CA LEU A 100 -13.13 2.97 -16.53
C LEU A 100 -14.31 3.61 -15.78
N THR A 101 -14.22 3.76 -14.47
CA THR A 101 -15.29 4.27 -13.60
C THR A 101 -15.07 5.75 -13.28
N ASP A 102 -16.02 6.59 -13.64
CA ASP A 102 -16.08 7.99 -13.21
C ASP A 102 -16.52 8.06 -11.75
N ILE A 103 -15.92 8.98 -10.99
CA ILE A 103 -16.19 9.16 -9.56
C ILE A 103 -16.89 10.51 -9.36
N PRO A 104 -18.23 10.54 -9.33
CA PRO A 104 -18.98 11.79 -9.32
C PRO A 104 -18.61 12.72 -8.18
N GLY A 105 -18.39 12.19 -6.97
CA GLY A 105 -18.02 12.97 -5.79
C GLY A 105 -16.61 13.59 -5.84
N ASN A 106 -15.84 13.32 -6.90
CA ASN A 106 -14.51 13.89 -7.12
C ASN A 106 -14.43 14.79 -8.36
N ALA A 107 -15.49 14.84 -9.18
CA ALA A 107 -15.45 15.50 -10.49
C ALA A 107 -15.24 17.02 -10.40
N GLU A 108 -15.81 17.68 -9.38
CA GLU A 108 -15.77 19.13 -9.19
C GLU A 108 -15.23 19.51 -7.80
N LEU A 109 -14.15 18.83 -7.38
CA LEU A 109 -13.60 19.02 -6.04
C LEU A 109 -12.90 20.38 -5.91
N GLY A 110 -13.39 21.23 -5.00
CA GLY A 110 -12.79 22.52 -4.68
C GLY A 110 -11.47 22.39 -3.90
N ALA A 111 -10.69 23.48 -3.87
CA ALA A 111 -9.44 23.52 -3.12
C ALA A 111 -9.63 23.28 -1.62
N ALA A 112 -10.74 23.76 -1.04
CA ALA A 112 -11.08 23.55 0.37
C ALA A 112 -11.38 22.06 0.68
N ASP A 113 -12.16 21.39 -0.16
CA ASP A 113 -12.45 19.96 0.00
C ASP A 113 -11.18 19.10 -0.16
N ARG A 114 -10.32 19.46 -1.13
CA ARG A 114 -9.02 18.81 -1.30
C ARG A 114 -8.15 18.97 -0.03
N ALA A 115 -8.06 20.19 0.50
CA ALA A 115 -7.29 20.46 1.72
C ALA A 115 -7.83 19.69 2.94
N CYS A 116 -9.17 19.61 3.07
CA CYS A 116 -9.84 18.83 4.12
C CYS A 116 -9.45 17.34 4.06
N ARG A 117 -9.48 16.72 2.88
CA ARG A 117 -9.09 15.31 2.74
C ARG A 117 -7.59 15.08 2.98
N ILE A 118 -6.73 16.02 2.57
CA ILE A 118 -5.30 15.98 2.88
C ILE A 118 -5.10 16.02 4.40
N ALA A 119 -5.72 16.97 5.09
CA ALA A 119 -5.59 17.13 6.54
C ALA A 119 -6.21 15.95 7.31
N GLY A 120 -7.34 15.40 6.83
CA GLY A 120 -8.07 14.33 7.51
C GLY A 120 -7.49 12.94 7.33
N VAL A 121 -6.82 12.65 6.22
CA VAL A 121 -6.37 11.27 5.90
C VAL A 121 -4.89 11.22 5.55
N HIS A 122 -4.46 11.97 4.52
CA HIS A 122 -3.11 11.87 3.95
C HIS A 122 -2.04 12.29 4.97
N THR A 123 -2.19 13.49 5.58
CA THR A 123 -1.25 13.98 6.57
C THR A 123 -1.15 13.08 7.80
N PRO A 124 -2.26 12.64 8.44
CA PRO A 124 -2.20 11.72 9.56
C PRO A 124 -1.53 10.38 9.24
N TYR A 125 -1.78 9.80 8.05
CA TYR A 125 -1.14 8.55 7.63
C TYR A 125 0.38 8.69 7.54
N HIS A 126 0.87 9.73 6.87
CA HIS A 126 2.31 9.96 6.75
C HIS A 126 2.96 10.34 8.08
N ALA A 127 2.24 11.07 8.94
CA ALA A 127 2.71 11.37 10.30
C ALA A 127 2.83 10.11 11.18
N ALA A 128 1.90 9.15 11.04
CA ALA A 128 1.98 7.87 11.75
C ALA A 128 3.21 7.06 11.32
N ILE A 129 3.54 7.04 10.02
CA ILE A 129 4.78 6.40 9.54
C ILE A 129 6.00 7.09 10.14
N ASP A 130 6.07 8.42 10.10
CA ASP A 130 7.19 9.18 10.68
C ASP A 130 7.33 8.94 12.19
N GLN A 131 6.22 8.83 12.92
CA GLN A 131 6.22 8.54 14.36
C GLN A 131 6.81 7.15 14.65
N VAL A 132 6.37 6.11 13.94
CA VAL A 132 6.87 4.74 14.11
C VAL A 132 8.36 4.67 13.76
N LEU A 133 8.76 5.22 12.60
CA LEU A 133 10.15 5.22 12.19
C LEU A 133 11.05 6.00 13.16
N GLY A 134 10.59 7.16 13.63
CA GLY A 134 11.32 7.96 14.60
C GLY A 134 11.47 7.28 15.98
N ALA A 135 10.46 6.51 16.42
CA ALA A 135 10.57 5.70 17.64
C ALA A 135 11.61 4.58 17.48
N ARG A 136 11.58 3.88 16.35
CA ARG A 136 12.54 2.81 16.01
C ARG A 136 13.97 3.33 15.89
N ASP A 137 14.16 4.50 15.26
CA ASP A 137 15.49 5.16 15.18
C ASP A 137 16.06 5.46 16.58
N ARG A 138 15.24 6.01 17.47
CA ARG A 138 15.65 6.28 18.86
C ARG A 138 15.98 5.01 19.63
N ALA A 139 15.34 3.90 19.30
CA ALA A 139 15.62 2.58 19.88
C ALA A 139 16.80 1.85 19.22
N GLY A 140 17.43 2.42 18.18
CA GLY A 140 18.51 1.78 17.44
C GLY A 140 18.07 0.58 16.59
N LEU A 141 16.77 0.48 16.27
CA LEU A 141 16.23 -0.63 15.49
C LEU A 141 16.37 -0.38 13.98
N THR A 142 16.77 -1.40 13.26
CA THR A 142 16.76 -1.39 11.79
C THR A 142 15.32 -1.22 11.26
N SER A 143 15.16 -0.43 10.20
CA SER A 143 13.89 -0.24 9.54
C SER A 143 14.04 -0.37 8.02
N VAL A 144 13.69 -1.55 7.52
CA VAL A 144 13.55 -1.87 6.09
C VAL A 144 12.07 -1.74 5.75
N LEU A 145 11.71 -0.88 4.80
CA LEU A 145 10.31 -0.63 4.48
C LEU A 145 9.82 -1.57 3.39
N VAL A 146 8.70 -2.23 3.65
CA VAL A 146 8.02 -3.10 2.67
C VAL A 146 6.59 -2.59 2.49
N ALA A 147 6.27 -2.06 1.32
CA ALA A 147 4.90 -1.73 0.96
C ALA A 147 4.20 -2.96 0.39
N VAL A 148 3.03 -3.29 0.91
CA VAL A 148 2.23 -4.44 0.46
C VAL A 148 0.97 -3.93 -0.22
N HIS A 149 0.82 -4.30 -1.48
CA HIS A 149 -0.29 -3.97 -2.36
C HIS A 149 -0.86 -5.22 -3.02
N SER A 150 -1.99 -5.07 -3.68
CA SER A 150 -2.51 -6.08 -4.59
C SER A 150 -3.07 -5.46 -5.86
N PHE A 151 -2.98 -6.18 -6.97
CA PHE A 151 -3.42 -5.72 -8.29
C PHE A 151 -4.44 -6.66 -8.94
N THR A 152 -5.28 -6.11 -9.80
CA THR A 152 -6.29 -6.89 -10.55
C THR A 152 -5.65 -7.80 -11.60
N PRO A 153 -6.10 -9.06 -11.75
CA PRO A 153 -5.59 -9.98 -12.77
C PRO A 153 -5.91 -9.53 -14.21
N VAL A 154 -6.89 -8.66 -14.39
CA VAL A 154 -7.24 -8.08 -15.70
C VAL A 154 -7.36 -6.57 -15.55
N TYR A 155 -6.66 -5.80 -16.36
CA TYR A 155 -6.73 -4.34 -16.35
C TYR A 155 -7.05 -3.82 -17.74
N LYS A 156 -8.15 -3.09 -17.88
CA LYS A 156 -8.67 -2.57 -19.18
C LYS A 156 -8.74 -3.65 -20.26
N GLY A 157 -9.18 -4.86 -19.88
CA GLY A 157 -9.31 -6.01 -20.79
C GLY A 157 -8.01 -6.77 -21.08
N VAL A 158 -6.88 -6.36 -20.51
CA VAL A 158 -5.58 -7.04 -20.68
C VAL A 158 -5.27 -7.89 -19.47
N ALA A 159 -5.03 -9.20 -19.68
CA ALA A 159 -4.64 -10.12 -18.64
C ALA A 159 -3.19 -9.85 -18.16
N ARG A 160 -2.98 -10.00 -16.87
CA ARG A 160 -1.69 -9.81 -16.19
C ARG A 160 -1.17 -11.16 -15.70
N PRO A 161 -0.08 -11.70 -16.25
CA PRO A 161 0.37 -13.06 -15.98
C PRO A 161 1.06 -13.22 -14.62
N TRP A 162 1.60 -12.13 -14.07
CA TRP A 162 2.38 -12.17 -12.83
C TRP A 162 1.52 -12.55 -11.63
N ALA A 163 2.01 -13.45 -10.81
CA ALA A 163 1.40 -13.76 -9.51
C ALA A 163 1.80 -12.71 -8.45
N ILE A 164 3.03 -12.20 -8.58
CA ILE A 164 3.56 -11.13 -7.75
C ILE A 164 4.48 -10.23 -8.58
N GLY A 165 4.41 -8.93 -8.32
CA GLY A 165 5.40 -7.94 -8.73
C GLY A 165 6.28 -7.53 -7.57
N VAL A 166 7.57 -7.38 -7.83
CA VAL A 166 8.55 -6.78 -6.92
C VAL A 166 9.00 -5.47 -7.54
N LEU A 167 8.62 -4.35 -6.92
CA LEU A 167 8.89 -3.02 -7.45
C LEU A 167 9.98 -2.34 -6.63
N SER A 168 10.94 -1.76 -7.32
CA SER A 168 11.98 -0.93 -6.71
C SER A 168 12.46 0.12 -7.71
N ASP A 169 12.89 1.28 -7.20
CA ASP A 169 13.57 2.31 -7.99
C ASP A 169 15.09 2.00 -8.05
N ARG A 170 15.92 2.98 -7.83
CA ARG A 170 17.39 2.84 -7.92
C ARG A 170 18.01 1.94 -6.86
N ASP A 171 17.39 1.85 -5.68
CA ASP A 171 17.85 0.99 -4.60
C ASP A 171 17.30 -0.43 -4.76
N ARG A 172 18.13 -1.31 -5.27
CA ARG A 172 17.76 -2.70 -5.51
C ARG A 172 18.30 -3.67 -4.46
N ARG A 173 18.89 -3.15 -3.36
CA ARG A 173 19.51 -3.97 -2.32
C ARG A 173 18.61 -5.10 -1.80
N LEU A 174 17.31 -4.80 -1.60
CA LEU A 174 16.34 -5.82 -1.17
C LEU A 174 15.64 -6.48 -2.36
N ALA A 175 15.39 -5.75 -3.44
CA ALA A 175 14.61 -6.26 -4.57
C ALA A 175 15.32 -7.39 -5.32
N ASP A 176 16.63 -7.26 -5.63
CA ASP A 176 17.34 -8.27 -6.38
C ASP A 176 17.45 -9.61 -5.63
N PRO A 177 17.83 -9.66 -4.33
CA PRO A 177 17.78 -10.90 -3.58
C PRO A 177 16.37 -11.48 -3.45
N LEU A 178 15.34 -10.64 -3.26
CA LEU A 178 13.96 -11.12 -3.15
C LEU A 178 13.45 -11.71 -4.47
N LEU A 179 13.78 -11.10 -5.61
CA LEU A 179 13.47 -11.66 -6.92
C LEU A 179 14.13 -13.03 -7.11
N ALA A 180 15.39 -13.18 -6.70
CA ALA A 180 16.11 -14.46 -6.77
C ALA A 180 15.46 -15.53 -5.87
N GLU A 181 15.04 -15.16 -4.65
CA GLU A 181 14.33 -16.06 -3.73
C GLU A 181 12.98 -16.53 -4.32
N LEU A 182 12.19 -15.61 -4.88
CA LEU A 182 10.89 -15.93 -5.45
C LEU A 182 11.01 -16.73 -6.75
N ALA A 183 12.04 -16.48 -7.57
CA ALA A 183 12.30 -17.24 -8.79
C ALA A 183 12.71 -18.70 -8.53
N GLY A 184 13.01 -19.06 -7.29
CA GLY A 184 13.24 -20.45 -6.88
C GLY A 184 12.00 -21.35 -6.99
N ASP A 185 10.80 -20.78 -7.08
CA ASP A 185 9.56 -21.50 -7.33
C ASP A 185 9.23 -21.45 -8.85
N PRO A 186 9.39 -22.56 -9.60
CA PRO A 186 9.21 -22.55 -11.05
C PRO A 186 7.76 -22.31 -11.50
N ASP A 187 6.79 -22.49 -10.60
CA ASP A 187 5.38 -22.27 -10.90
C ASP A 187 4.95 -20.80 -10.66
N LEU A 188 5.86 -19.98 -10.15
CA LEU A 188 5.58 -18.58 -9.79
C LEU A 188 6.06 -17.62 -10.89
N VAL A 189 5.12 -16.96 -11.54
CA VAL A 189 5.45 -15.88 -12.48
C VAL A 189 5.68 -14.58 -11.68
N VAL A 190 6.95 -14.19 -11.54
CA VAL A 190 7.36 -12.99 -10.80
C VAL A 190 7.66 -11.86 -11.77
N GLY A 191 7.14 -10.67 -11.48
CA GLY A 191 7.40 -9.45 -12.24
C GLY A 191 8.48 -8.59 -11.57
N ASP A 192 9.50 -8.18 -12.31
CA ASP A 192 10.45 -7.15 -11.90
C ASP A 192 9.96 -5.79 -12.43
N ASN A 193 9.50 -4.92 -11.53
CA ASN A 193 8.82 -3.69 -11.91
C ASN A 193 7.62 -3.93 -12.87
N GLU A 194 6.85 -4.97 -12.57
CA GLU A 194 5.61 -5.35 -13.26
C GLU A 194 4.54 -5.76 -12.22
N PRO A 195 3.26 -5.46 -12.42
CA PRO A 195 2.63 -4.77 -13.56
C PRO A 195 2.75 -3.25 -13.50
N TYR A 196 3.44 -2.70 -12.52
CA TYR A 196 3.73 -1.28 -12.32
C TYR A 196 5.20 -1.06 -12.06
N ALA A 197 5.68 0.16 -12.28
CA ALA A 197 7.03 0.58 -11.98
C ALA A 197 7.04 1.96 -11.28
N PRO A 198 8.10 2.35 -10.56
CA PRO A 198 8.19 3.67 -9.93
C PRO A 198 7.90 4.85 -10.86
N LYS A 199 8.30 4.75 -12.14
CA LYS A 199 8.01 5.75 -13.18
C LYS A 199 6.51 6.04 -13.39
N ASP A 200 5.64 5.12 -12.97
CA ASP A 200 4.19 5.26 -13.07
C ASP A 200 3.59 6.07 -11.89
N GLY A 201 4.45 6.64 -11.03
CA GLY A 201 4.06 7.45 -9.90
C GLY A 201 3.48 6.66 -8.71
N VAL A 202 3.67 5.34 -8.66
CA VAL A 202 3.09 4.45 -7.63
C VAL A 202 3.99 4.26 -6.40
N TYR A 203 5.13 4.92 -6.33
CA TYR A 203 6.17 4.62 -5.33
C TYR A 203 6.34 5.71 -4.25
N TYR A 204 5.44 6.69 -4.20
CA TYR A 204 5.56 7.91 -3.37
C TYR A 204 5.82 7.65 -1.88
N THR A 205 5.07 6.74 -1.27
CA THR A 205 5.20 6.47 0.17
C THR A 205 6.60 5.94 0.51
N LEU A 206 7.14 5.05 -0.32
CA LEU A 206 8.49 4.51 -0.13
C LEU A 206 9.57 5.55 -0.44
N ASP A 207 9.39 6.37 -1.47
CA ASP A 207 10.31 7.46 -1.77
C ASP A 207 10.41 8.44 -0.61
N ARG A 208 9.27 8.84 -0.05
CA ARG A 208 9.20 9.80 1.06
C ARG A 208 9.83 9.27 2.34
N HIS A 209 9.55 8.02 2.72
CA HIS A 209 9.88 7.50 4.05
C HIS A 209 11.10 6.58 4.08
N ALA A 210 11.49 6.01 2.93
CA ALA A 210 12.63 5.12 2.82
C ALA A 210 13.74 5.72 1.96
N THR A 211 13.52 5.89 0.65
CA THR A 211 14.55 6.30 -0.31
C THR A 211 15.20 7.64 0.09
N ALA A 212 14.39 8.63 0.45
CA ALA A 212 14.88 9.94 0.90
C ALA A 212 15.76 9.88 2.16
N ARG A 213 15.73 8.75 2.89
CA ARG A 213 16.49 8.53 4.14
C ARG A 213 17.54 7.41 4.00
N GLY A 214 17.78 6.90 2.78
CA GLY A 214 18.75 5.83 2.51
C GLY A 214 18.39 4.46 3.10
N ARG A 215 17.12 4.25 3.51
CA ARG A 215 16.62 2.97 4.01
C ARG A 215 16.38 2.02 2.86
N ALA A 216 16.73 0.75 3.04
CA ALA A 216 16.36 -0.29 2.08
C ALA A 216 14.83 -0.45 2.02
N THR A 217 14.31 -0.72 0.83
CA THR A 217 12.88 -0.78 0.60
C THR A 217 12.50 -1.62 -0.60
N VAL A 218 11.26 -2.12 -0.59
CA VAL A 218 10.63 -2.80 -1.74
C VAL A 218 9.12 -2.62 -1.67
N MET A 219 8.47 -2.56 -2.83
CA MET A 219 7.02 -2.68 -2.93
C MET A 219 6.65 -4.04 -3.51
N LEU A 220 5.68 -4.68 -2.91
CA LEU A 220 5.11 -5.95 -3.31
C LEU A 220 3.71 -5.70 -3.87
N GLU A 221 3.48 -6.23 -5.06
CA GLU A 221 2.18 -6.22 -5.73
C GLU A 221 1.73 -7.68 -5.90
N ILE A 222 0.75 -8.12 -5.12
CA ILE A 222 0.25 -9.50 -5.19
C ILE A 222 -1.02 -9.51 -6.06
N ARG A 223 -1.15 -10.47 -6.98
CA ARG A 223 -2.36 -10.55 -7.80
C ARG A 223 -3.56 -10.91 -6.91
N GLN A 224 -4.58 -10.06 -6.89
CA GLN A 224 -5.66 -10.06 -5.89
C GLN A 224 -6.51 -11.35 -5.85
N ASP A 225 -6.61 -12.08 -6.96
CA ASP A 225 -7.30 -13.38 -7.00
C ASP A 225 -6.58 -14.46 -6.20
N LEU A 226 -5.29 -14.27 -5.90
CA LEU A 226 -4.47 -15.17 -5.09
C LEU A 226 -4.54 -14.86 -3.58
N VAL A 227 -5.14 -13.73 -3.21
CA VAL A 227 -5.32 -13.27 -1.82
C VAL A 227 -6.78 -12.86 -1.56
N GLY A 228 -7.71 -13.45 -2.30
CA GLY A 228 -9.14 -13.15 -2.21
C GLY A 228 -9.84 -13.78 -0.98
N ASP A 229 -9.15 -14.63 -0.23
CA ASP A 229 -9.64 -15.27 0.99
C ASP A 229 -8.52 -15.49 2.01
N ALA A 230 -8.90 -15.91 3.21
CA ALA A 230 -7.96 -16.13 4.32
C ALA A 230 -6.90 -17.21 4.04
N LEU A 231 -7.18 -18.20 3.20
CA LEU A 231 -6.21 -19.24 2.83
C LEU A 231 -5.16 -18.68 1.87
N GLY A 232 -5.58 -17.91 0.88
CA GLY A 232 -4.68 -17.22 -0.05
C GLY A 232 -3.82 -16.17 0.66
N GLU A 233 -4.43 -15.34 1.54
CA GLU A 233 -3.69 -14.38 2.36
C GLU A 233 -2.61 -15.07 3.20
N LYS A 234 -2.96 -16.20 3.85
CA LYS A 234 -2.00 -16.97 4.65
C LYS A 234 -0.88 -17.58 3.80
N ALA A 235 -1.20 -18.18 2.67
CA ALA A 235 -0.21 -18.80 1.80
C ALA A 235 0.83 -17.77 1.30
N TRP A 236 0.36 -16.56 0.93
CA TRP A 236 1.26 -15.48 0.51
C TRP A 236 2.05 -14.90 1.68
N ALA A 237 1.45 -14.74 2.84
CA ALA A 237 2.16 -14.28 4.03
C ALA A 237 3.25 -15.26 4.45
N ASP A 238 2.99 -16.57 4.47
CA ASP A 238 3.98 -17.60 4.80
C ASP A 238 5.16 -17.58 3.80
N ARG A 239 4.87 -17.47 2.50
CA ARG A 239 5.90 -17.37 1.44
C ARG A 239 6.78 -16.14 1.63
N LEU A 240 6.18 -14.98 1.84
CA LEU A 240 6.92 -13.72 2.01
C LEU A 240 7.65 -13.64 3.35
N ALA A 241 7.08 -14.19 4.42
CA ALA A 241 7.75 -14.29 5.73
C ALA A 241 9.00 -15.16 5.68
N ALA A 242 9.05 -16.15 4.78
CA ALA A 242 10.24 -16.95 4.53
C ALA A 242 11.25 -16.24 3.61
N ALA A 243 10.77 -15.55 2.56
CA ALA A 243 11.65 -14.93 1.54
C ALA A 243 12.30 -13.63 2.01
N LEU A 244 11.54 -12.73 2.67
CA LEU A 244 12.03 -11.41 3.08
C LEU A 244 13.26 -11.46 4.00
N PRO A 245 13.32 -12.29 5.08
CA PRO A 245 14.52 -12.39 5.91
C PRO A 245 15.73 -12.96 5.16
N ARG A 246 15.53 -13.91 4.23
CA ARG A 246 16.61 -14.45 3.40
C ARG A 246 17.15 -13.41 2.44
N ALA A 247 16.26 -12.66 1.81
CA ALA A 247 16.65 -11.55 0.95
C ALA A 247 17.41 -10.46 1.73
N LEU A 248 16.96 -10.13 2.95
CA LEU A 248 17.64 -9.17 3.81
C LEU A 248 19.04 -9.63 4.24
N ALA A 249 19.22 -10.92 4.49
CA ALA A 249 20.52 -11.49 4.89
C ALA A 249 21.53 -11.56 3.72
N ALA A 250 21.10 -11.32 2.49
CA ALA A 250 21.93 -11.40 1.30
C ALA A 250 22.53 -10.04 0.87
N PHE A 251 22.25 -8.92 1.59
CA PHE A 251 22.83 -7.62 1.29
C PHE A 251 23.52 -6.92 2.47
#